data_3923b57688267c9a5bc122d5a4a15e17
#
_entry.id   3923b57688267c9a5bc122d5a4a15e17
#
_cell.length_a   1.000
_cell.length_b   1.000
_cell.length_c   1.000
_cell.angle_alpha   90.00
_cell.angle_beta   90.00
_cell.angle_gamma   90.00
#
_symmetry.space_group_name_H-M   'P 1'
#
loop_
_entity.id
_entity.type
_entity.pdbx_description
1 polymer ?
#
loop_
_entity_poly.entity_id
_entity_poly.type
_entity_poly.pdbx_seq_one_letter_code
_entity_poly.pdbx_strand_id
1 'polypeptide(L)'
;MPLGWARALGRAIGAGLYYFNGRMRRVAIRNLELAYPEWTSNRRRVMARQSVQSTGELMAEMGRVWTQPWAHTAALLEVDGVGWVTEPLASGQGVIVLGPHLGNWELLGMHLATLGNLVALYEPIPLKKLDELVHRSRQRTG
;
A
#
# COMPACT_ATOMS: atom_id res chain seq x y z
N MET A 1 -0.35 2.43 18.78
CA MET A 1 -0.72 3.79 18.34
C MET A 1 -2.02 3.69 17.51
N PRO A 2 -3.05 4.52 17.73
CA PRO A 2 -4.26 4.57 16.91
C PRO A 2 -3.94 4.86 15.44
N LEU A 3 -4.75 4.33 14.50
CA LEU A 3 -4.51 4.47 13.06
C LEU A 3 -4.44 5.93 12.60
N GLY A 4 -5.34 6.78 13.13
CA GLY A 4 -5.35 8.20 12.79
C GLY A 4 -4.06 8.94 13.11
N TRP A 5 -3.43 8.61 14.26
CA TRP A 5 -2.14 9.18 14.64
C TRP A 5 -0.99 8.69 13.75
N ALA A 6 -1.02 7.39 13.37
CA ALA A 6 -0.04 6.84 12.43
C ALA A 6 -0.11 7.55 11.07
N ARG A 7 -1.33 7.74 10.55
CA ARG A 7 -1.58 8.47 9.30
C ARG A 7 -1.10 9.93 9.39
N ALA A 8 -1.47 10.64 10.47
CA ALA A 8 -1.07 12.03 10.65
C ALA A 8 0.47 12.18 10.70
N LEU A 9 1.14 11.28 11.42
CA LEU A 9 2.61 11.25 11.45
C LEU A 9 3.19 10.94 10.07
N GLY A 10 2.67 9.94 9.39
CA GLY A 10 3.08 9.57 8.03
C GLY A 10 2.92 10.74 7.05
N ARG A 11 1.78 11.45 7.11
CA ARG A 11 1.52 12.65 6.30
C ARG A 11 2.52 13.76 6.59
N ALA A 12 2.83 14.00 7.87
CA ALA A 12 3.81 15.02 8.27
C ALA A 12 5.23 14.66 7.75
N ILE A 13 5.64 13.39 7.86
CA ILE A 13 6.90 12.90 7.30
C ILE A 13 6.90 13.07 5.78
N GLY A 14 5.83 12.68 5.08
CA GLY A 14 5.69 12.87 3.63
C GLY A 14 5.77 14.34 3.22
N ALA A 15 5.17 15.25 3.99
CA ALA A 15 5.31 16.68 3.76
C ALA A 15 6.78 17.13 3.90
N GLY A 16 7.47 16.70 4.94
CA GLY A 16 8.91 16.95 5.12
C GLY A 16 9.72 16.42 3.93
N LEU A 17 9.49 15.19 3.51
CA LEU A 17 10.17 14.59 2.37
C LEU A 17 9.94 15.40 1.07
N TYR A 18 8.74 15.89 0.84
CA TYR A 18 8.47 16.75 -0.32
C TYR A 18 9.34 18.00 -0.35
N TYR A 19 9.57 18.64 0.79
CA TYR A 19 10.35 19.87 0.87
C TYR A 19 11.86 19.62 0.87
N PHE A 20 12.32 18.60 1.60
CA PHE A 20 13.75 18.35 1.83
C PHE A 20 14.36 17.34 0.85
N ASN A 21 13.55 16.45 0.24
CA ASN A 21 14.02 15.50 -0.77
C ASN A 21 13.71 16.00 -2.19
N GLY A 22 14.62 16.78 -2.74
CA GLY A 22 14.46 17.35 -4.08
C GLY A 22 14.29 16.32 -5.20
N ARG A 23 14.84 15.10 -5.05
CA ARG A 23 14.66 14.00 -6.03
C ARG A 23 13.21 13.51 -6.03
N MET A 24 12.65 13.20 -4.86
CA MET A 24 11.27 12.72 -4.73
C MET A 24 10.27 13.74 -5.30
N ARG A 25 10.44 15.01 -4.94
CA ARG A 25 9.62 16.10 -5.48
C ARG A 25 9.70 16.20 -7.01
N ARG A 26 10.91 16.15 -7.59
CA ARG A 26 11.08 16.23 -9.05
C ARG A 26 10.44 15.06 -9.77
N VAL A 27 10.60 13.83 -9.25
CA VAL A 27 9.99 12.63 -9.82
C VAL A 27 8.46 12.74 -9.79
N ALA A 28 7.89 13.13 -8.65
CA ALA A 28 6.44 13.29 -8.52
C ALA A 28 5.89 14.35 -9.50
N ILE A 29 6.55 15.51 -9.63
CA ILE A 29 6.14 16.55 -10.58
C ILE A 29 6.28 16.02 -12.01
N ARG A 30 7.40 15.35 -12.34
CA ARG A 30 7.63 14.85 -13.71
C ARG A 30 6.60 13.78 -14.11
N ASN A 31 6.23 12.90 -13.21
CA ASN A 31 5.18 11.91 -13.48
C ASN A 31 3.83 12.59 -13.77
N LEU A 32 3.50 13.65 -13.05
CA LEU A 32 2.29 14.42 -13.29
C LEU A 32 2.35 15.25 -14.58
N GLU A 33 3.53 15.69 -15.00
CA GLU A 33 3.71 16.36 -16.31
C GLU A 33 3.45 15.40 -17.47
N LEU A 34 3.87 14.15 -17.32
CA LEU A 34 3.67 13.11 -18.34
C LEU A 34 2.21 12.62 -18.38
N ALA A 35 1.59 12.43 -17.20
CA ALA A 35 0.24 11.92 -17.11
C ALA A 35 -0.84 12.97 -17.38
N TYR A 36 -0.56 14.23 -17.07
CA TYR A 36 -1.52 15.35 -17.14
C TYR A 36 -0.84 16.60 -17.73
N PRO A 37 -0.45 16.54 -19.01
CA PRO A 37 0.25 17.67 -19.67
C PRO A 37 -0.57 18.96 -19.69
N GLU A 38 -1.92 18.85 -19.70
CA GLU A 38 -2.86 19.98 -19.71
C GLU A 38 -2.97 20.70 -18.36
N TRP A 39 -2.49 20.12 -17.26
CA TRP A 39 -2.58 20.77 -15.95
C TRP A 39 -1.59 21.92 -15.81
N THR A 40 -2.00 22.94 -15.09
CA THR A 40 -1.11 24.06 -14.74
C THR A 40 0.04 23.56 -13.84
N SER A 41 1.18 24.23 -13.90
CA SER A 41 2.34 23.92 -13.04
C SER A 41 2.00 24.02 -11.54
N ASN A 42 1.07 24.91 -11.17
CA ASN A 42 0.60 25.03 -9.78
C ASN A 42 -0.21 23.79 -9.36
N ARG A 43 -1.15 23.33 -10.20
CA ARG A 43 -1.95 22.12 -9.94
C ARG A 43 -1.05 20.90 -9.80
N ARG A 44 -0.07 20.73 -10.68
CA ARG A 44 0.90 19.62 -10.60
C ARG A 44 1.70 19.66 -9.30
N ARG A 45 2.17 20.85 -8.86
CA ARG A 45 2.89 20.96 -7.57
C ARG A 45 2.04 20.59 -6.36
N VAL A 46 0.79 21.04 -6.33
CA VAL A 46 -0.16 20.68 -5.26
C VAL A 46 -0.38 19.17 -5.21
N MET A 47 -0.68 18.55 -6.35
CA MET A 47 -0.89 17.11 -6.46
C MET A 47 0.36 16.31 -6.14
N ALA A 48 1.55 16.75 -6.58
CA ALA A 48 2.81 16.10 -6.24
C ALA A 48 3.05 16.10 -4.72
N ARG A 49 2.78 17.22 -4.05
CA ARG A 49 2.86 17.29 -2.59
C ARG A 49 1.89 16.32 -1.92
N GLN A 50 0.63 16.30 -2.35
CA GLN A 50 -0.38 15.38 -1.82
C GLN A 50 0.02 13.92 -2.03
N SER A 51 0.52 13.57 -3.22
CA SER A 51 1.01 12.23 -3.52
C SER A 51 2.14 11.78 -2.58
N VAL A 52 3.13 12.64 -2.34
CA VAL A 52 4.23 12.31 -1.41
C VAL A 52 3.72 12.22 0.04
N GLN A 53 2.76 13.04 0.44
CA GLN A 53 2.11 12.93 1.75
C GLN A 53 1.35 11.61 1.90
N SER A 54 0.58 11.21 0.88
CA SER A 54 -0.14 9.92 0.89
C SER A 54 0.81 8.72 0.89
N THR A 55 1.98 8.83 0.23
CA THR A 55 3.02 7.80 0.34
C THR A 55 3.52 7.68 1.78
N GLY A 56 3.71 8.77 2.49
CA GLY A 56 4.08 8.75 3.90
C GLY A 56 3.00 8.10 4.79
N GLU A 57 1.73 8.42 4.55
CA GLU A 57 0.60 7.76 5.23
C GLU A 57 0.58 6.25 4.99
N LEU A 58 0.73 5.85 3.71
CA LEU A 58 0.77 4.45 3.32
C LEU A 58 1.90 3.69 4.02
N MET A 59 3.10 4.26 4.10
CA MET A 59 4.22 3.63 4.81
C MET A 59 3.93 3.44 6.30
N ALA A 60 3.27 4.41 6.94
CA ALA A 60 2.86 4.30 8.33
C ALA A 60 1.78 3.22 8.54
N GLU A 61 0.83 3.11 7.62
CA GLU A 61 -0.19 2.04 7.62
C GLU A 61 0.43 0.66 7.42
N MET A 62 1.33 0.51 6.44
CA MET A 62 2.05 -0.75 6.19
C MET A 62 2.83 -1.19 7.44
N GLY A 63 3.55 -0.26 8.09
CA GLY A 63 4.25 -0.55 9.33
C GLY A 63 3.32 -1.09 10.42
N ARG A 64 2.08 -0.58 10.49
CA ARG A 64 1.06 -1.10 11.40
C ARG A 64 0.59 -2.50 10.98
N VAL A 65 0.29 -2.71 9.72
CA VAL A 65 -0.15 -4.00 9.17
C VAL A 65 0.90 -5.09 9.43
N TRP A 66 2.17 -4.78 9.25
CA TRP A 66 3.26 -5.73 9.48
C TRP A 66 3.52 -6.05 10.96
N THR A 67 3.12 -5.19 11.88
CA THR A 67 3.44 -5.33 13.31
C THR A 67 2.26 -5.75 14.18
N GLN A 68 1.02 -5.54 13.72
CA GLN A 68 -0.18 -5.87 14.50
C GLN A 68 -0.74 -7.26 14.13
N PRO A 69 -1.44 -7.95 15.05
CA PRO A 69 -2.19 -9.16 14.72
C PRO A 69 -3.20 -8.90 13.61
N TRP A 70 -3.32 -9.86 12.69
CA TRP A 70 -4.24 -9.73 11.54
C TRP A 70 -5.68 -9.41 11.96
N ALA A 71 -6.18 -10.06 13.01
CA ALA A 71 -7.54 -9.84 13.50
C ALA A 71 -7.87 -8.35 13.78
N HIS A 72 -6.88 -7.57 14.28
CA HIS A 72 -7.07 -6.14 14.52
C HIS A 72 -7.14 -5.33 13.23
N THR A 73 -6.52 -5.82 12.17
CA THR A 73 -6.54 -5.17 10.85
C THR A 73 -7.79 -5.59 10.10
N ALA A 74 -8.14 -6.87 10.11
CA ALA A 74 -9.33 -7.43 9.47
C ALA A 74 -10.63 -6.76 9.96
N ALA A 75 -10.72 -6.45 11.25
CA ALA A 75 -11.87 -5.75 11.83
C ALA A 75 -12.09 -4.32 11.28
N LEU A 76 -11.12 -3.75 10.58
CA LEU A 76 -11.21 -2.42 9.95
C LEU A 76 -11.49 -2.49 8.45
N LEU A 77 -11.56 -3.69 7.87
CA LEU A 77 -11.76 -3.87 6.44
C LEU A 77 -13.25 -3.99 6.11
N GLU A 78 -13.65 -3.25 5.12
CA GLU A 78 -14.86 -3.50 4.35
C GLU A 78 -14.43 -4.12 3.02
N VAL A 79 -14.95 -5.31 2.71
CA VAL A 79 -14.57 -6.04 1.49
C VAL A 79 -15.78 -6.17 0.59
N ASP A 80 -15.67 -5.62 -0.60
CA ASP A 80 -16.68 -5.76 -1.65
C ASP A 80 -16.16 -6.69 -2.74
N GLY A 81 -17.09 -7.41 -3.40
CA GLY A 81 -16.76 -8.27 -4.54
C GLY A 81 -15.97 -9.55 -4.19
N VAL A 82 -15.93 -9.99 -2.92
CA VAL A 82 -15.21 -11.21 -2.51
C VAL A 82 -15.70 -12.46 -3.26
N GLY A 83 -16.95 -12.50 -3.68
CA GLY A 83 -17.53 -13.59 -4.47
C GLY A 83 -16.76 -13.88 -5.75
N TRP A 84 -16.22 -12.86 -6.42
CA TRP A 84 -15.40 -13.03 -7.63
C TRP A 84 -14.15 -13.89 -7.40
N VAL A 85 -13.71 -14.03 -6.17
CA VAL A 85 -12.58 -14.89 -5.78
C VAL A 85 -13.08 -16.22 -5.19
N THR A 86 -14.06 -16.18 -4.28
CA THR A 86 -14.48 -17.37 -3.52
C THR A 86 -15.30 -18.36 -4.35
N GLU A 87 -16.12 -17.89 -5.28
CA GLU A 87 -16.95 -18.76 -6.13
C GLU A 87 -16.10 -19.63 -7.09
N PRO A 88 -15.14 -19.08 -7.86
CA PRO A 88 -14.24 -19.91 -8.65
C PRO A 88 -13.40 -20.87 -7.81
N LEU A 89 -12.89 -20.42 -6.66
CA LEU A 89 -12.13 -21.31 -5.76
C LEU A 89 -12.98 -22.49 -5.25
N ALA A 90 -14.23 -22.23 -4.89
CA ALA A 90 -15.15 -23.28 -4.45
C ALA A 90 -15.47 -24.32 -5.55
N SER A 91 -15.38 -23.91 -6.81
CA SER A 91 -15.54 -24.80 -7.98
C SER A 91 -14.23 -25.45 -8.43
N GLY A 92 -13.14 -25.32 -7.67
CA GLY A 92 -11.84 -25.91 -7.97
C GLY A 92 -11.04 -25.19 -9.05
N GLN A 93 -11.43 -23.97 -9.39
CA GLN A 93 -10.72 -23.13 -10.36
C GLN A 93 -9.68 -22.24 -9.68
N GLY A 94 -8.55 -21.99 -10.35
CA GLY A 94 -7.60 -20.98 -9.91
C GLY A 94 -8.06 -19.56 -10.27
N VAL A 95 -7.63 -18.58 -9.47
CA VAL A 95 -7.94 -17.16 -9.70
C VAL A 95 -6.64 -16.38 -9.83
N ILE A 96 -6.53 -15.53 -10.85
CA ILE A 96 -5.44 -14.57 -10.99
C ILE A 96 -5.96 -13.19 -10.60
N VAL A 97 -5.40 -12.63 -9.54
CA VAL A 97 -5.74 -11.28 -9.06
C VAL A 97 -4.65 -10.29 -9.46
N LEU A 98 -5.04 -9.23 -10.16
CA LEU A 98 -4.14 -8.12 -10.48
C LEU A 98 -4.26 -7.05 -9.39
N GLY A 99 -3.24 -6.93 -8.54
CA GLY A 99 -3.16 -5.95 -7.47
C GLY A 99 -2.32 -4.74 -7.88
N PRO A 100 -2.91 -3.60 -8.24
CA PRO A 100 -2.13 -2.40 -8.55
C PRO A 100 -1.51 -1.81 -7.27
N HIS A 101 -0.40 -1.08 -7.41
CA HIS A 101 0.19 -0.29 -6.31
C HIS A 101 -0.66 0.96 -6.01
N LEU A 102 -1.94 0.74 -5.71
CA LEU A 102 -2.91 1.76 -5.35
C LEU A 102 -3.40 1.53 -3.93
N GLY A 103 -3.30 2.55 -3.09
CA GLY A 103 -3.62 2.41 -1.67
C GLY A 103 -2.73 1.37 -0.97
N ASN A 104 -3.28 0.69 0.02
CA ASN A 104 -2.54 -0.30 0.82
C ASN A 104 -2.72 -1.72 0.26
N TRP A 105 -1.94 -2.07 -0.75
CA TRP A 105 -1.97 -3.39 -1.39
C TRP A 105 -1.54 -4.55 -0.46
N GLU A 106 -0.82 -4.28 0.64
CA GLU A 106 -0.51 -5.31 1.65
C GLU A 106 -1.80 -5.87 2.27
N LEU A 107 -2.81 -5.01 2.51
CA LEU A 107 -4.12 -5.45 3.00
C LEU A 107 -4.81 -6.40 2.02
N LEU A 108 -4.73 -6.12 0.71
CA LEU A 108 -5.28 -7.00 -0.31
C LEU A 108 -4.59 -8.37 -0.27
N GLY A 109 -3.26 -8.41 -0.28
CA GLY A 109 -2.50 -9.65 -0.23
C GLY A 109 -2.80 -10.47 1.02
N MET A 110 -2.82 -9.83 2.19
CA MET A 110 -3.12 -10.51 3.45
C MET A 110 -4.57 -11.01 3.50
N HIS A 111 -5.53 -10.26 2.96
CA HIS A 111 -6.92 -10.72 2.88
C HIS A 111 -7.06 -11.91 1.93
N LEU A 112 -6.48 -11.85 0.74
CA LEU A 112 -6.52 -12.95 -0.22
C LEU A 112 -5.91 -14.25 0.36
N ALA A 113 -4.83 -14.14 1.13
CA ALA A 113 -4.22 -15.28 1.80
C ALA A 113 -5.16 -15.96 2.84
N THR A 114 -6.18 -15.26 3.34
CA THR A 114 -7.20 -15.87 4.21
C THR A 114 -8.26 -16.65 3.44
N LEU A 115 -8.35 -16.48 2.13
CA LEU A 115 -9.35 -17.14 1.29
C LEU A 115 -8.84 -18.44 0.65
N GLY A 116 -7.53 -18.65 0.62
CA GLY A 116 -6.93 -19.86 0.01
C GLY A 116 -5.41 -19.71 -0.17
N ASN A 117 -4.81 -20.70 -0.81
CA ASN A 117 -3.37 -20.68 -1.07
C ASN A 117 -3.02 -19.54 -2.04
N LEU A 118 -2.28 -18.56 -1.55
CA LEU A 118 -1.83 -17.41 -2.33
C LEU A 118 -0.39 -17.60 -2.81
N VAL A 119 -0.18 -17.45 -4.11
CA VAL A 119 1.15 -17.32 -4.71
C VAL A 119 1.29 -15.89 -5.25
N ALA A 120 2.29 -15.17 -4.80
CA ALA A 120 2.53 -13.79 -5.21
C ALA A 120 3.95 -13.61 -5.74
N LEU A 121 4.10 -12.77 -6.77
CA LEU A 121 5.43 -12.31 -7.20
C LEU A 121 6.03 -11.43 -6.11
N TYR A 122 7.28 -11.66 -5.80
CA TYR A 122 7.96 -10.97 -4.73
C TYR A 122 9.36 -10.51 -5.15
N GLU A 123 9.68 -9.26 -4.87
CA GLU A 123 11.04 -8.72 -4.98
C GLU A 123 11.58 -8.47 -3.56
N PRO A 124 12.73 -9.06 -3.19
CA PRO A 124 13.33 -8.88 -1.87
C PRO A 124 13.66 -7.42 -1.57
N ILE A 125 13.33 -6.99 -0.37
CA ILE A 125 13.65 -5.63 0.09
C ILE A 125 15.14 -5.57 0.45
N PRO A 126 15.90 -4.54 -0.02
CA PRO A 126 17.35 -4.46 0.25
C PRO A 126 17.71 -4.44 1.74
N LEU A 127 16.82 -3.97 2.60
CA LEU A 127 16.98 -3.95 4.06
C LEU A 127 16.55 -5.29 4.66
N LYS A 128 17.48 -6.23 4.88
CA LYS A 128 17.20 -7.59 5.36
C LYS A 128 16.22 -7.67 6.54
N LYS A 129 16.37 -6.81 7.57
CA LYS A 129 15.47 -6.82 8.75
C LYS A 129 14.04 -6.42 8.40
N LEU A 130 13.87 -5.51 7.45
CA LEU A 130 12.55 -5.10 6.96
C LEU A 130 11.96 -6.21 6.10
N ASP A 131 12.76 -6.81 5.24
CA ASP A 131 12.38 -7.95 4.41
C ASP A 131 11.87 -9.12 5.26
N GLU A 132 12.61 -9.50 6.28
CA GLU A 132 12.21 -10.53 7.25
C GLU A 132 10.91 -10.18 8.00
N LEU A 133 10.72 -8.90 8.36
CA LEU A 133 9.48 -8.44 9.01
C LEU A 133 8.29 -8.60 8.07
N VAL A 134 8.42 -8.13 6.84
CA VAL A 134 7.36 -8.21 5.81
C VAL A 134 7.04 -9.67 5.51
N HIS A 135 8.06 -10.50 5.30
CA HIS A 135 7.87 -11.93 5.03
C HIS A 135 7.13 -12.63 6.16
N ARG A 136 7.59 -12.45 7.41
CA ARG A 136 6.90 -12.98 8.60
C ARG A 136 5.47 -12.45 8.74
N SER A 137 5.24 -11.21 8.36
CA SER A 137 3.89 -10.61 8.39
C SER A 137 2.93 -11.33 7.44
N ARG A 138 3.38 -11.57 6.20
CA ARG A 138 2.59 -12.24 5.17
C ARG A 138 2.28 -13.70 5.50
N GLN A 139 3.18 -14.39 6.19
CA GLN A 139 2.99 -15.77 6.64
C GLN A 139 1.98 -15.92 7.79
N ARG A 140 1.51 -14.83 8.39
CA ARG A 140 0.54 -14.90 9.52
C ARG A 140 -0.90 -15.09 9.07
N THR A 141 -1.21 -14.96 7.82
CA THR A 141 -2.57 -15.05 7.27
C THR A 141 -2.81 -16.28 6.40
N GLY A 142 -1.76 -16.99 6.04
CA GLY A 142 -1.85 -18.20 5.24
C GLY A 142 -0.52 -18.92 5.11
#